data_bdf2a755b0adef7d66ea6a89e3943310
#
_entry.id   bdf2a755b0adef7d66ea6a89e3943310
#
_cell.length_a   1.000
_cell.length_b   1.000
_cell.length_c   1.000
_cell.angle_alpha   90.00
_cell.angle_beta   90.00
_cell.angle_gamma   90.00
#
_symmetry.space_group_name_H-M   'P 1'
#
loop_
_entity.id
_entity.type
_entity.pdbx_description
1 polymer ?
#
loop_
_entity_poly.entity_id
_entity_poly.type
_entity_poly.pdbx_seq_one_letter_code
_entity_poly.pdbx_strand_id
1 'polypeptide(L)'
;MTARSVVLSVLLGAHPAWASASELIRLTADFGIKETALRVALTRMVSGGDLIRSADGYRLSDRLLARQARQDEAMRPRVRPWQGNWHLVIVTSVGTDARTRAALRTTMHDKRFAELREGVWLRPDNLDLELAADVAERVRVLTARDDAPAELAGQLWDLTGWAGVGDRLLGEMAEMAEAAGIPGQFALAAAMVRHLLSDPMLPEELLPAKWPGAQLRSAYHDFATELAKRRGTNQLLEAK
;
A
#
# COMPACT_ATOMS: atom_id res chain seq x y z
N MET A 1 -3.03 14.62 -14.30
CA MET A 1 -2.10 14.17 -13.22
C MET A 1 -1.01 15.21 -13.00
N THR A 2 -0.39 15.29 -11.80
CA THR A 2 0.72 16.23 -11.52
C THR A 2 2.06 15.53 -11.69
N ALA A 3 3.13 16.29 -12.04
CA ALA A 3 4.50 15.76 -12.13
C ALA A 3 4.91 15.02 -10.83
N ARG A 4 4.59 15.62 -9.66
CA ARG A 4 4.87 14.98 -8.35
C ARG A 4 4.18 13.63 -8.19
N SER A 5 2.90 13.51 -8.58
CA SER A 5 2.18 12.23 -8.42
C SER A 5 2.72 11.15 -9.35
N VAL A 6 3.09 11.49 -10.59
CA VAL A 6 3.69 10.54 -11.52
C VAL A 6 5.05 10.07 -11.01
N VAL A 7 5.96 10.99 -10.65
CA VAL A 7 7.29 10.67 -10.12
C VAL A 7 7.20 9.76 -8.89
N LEU A 8 6.32 10.10 -7.92
CA LEU A 8 6.16 9.28 -6.72
C LEU A 8 5.65 7.87 -7.05
N SER A 9 4.65 7.74 -7.90
CA SER A 9 4.11 6.42 -8.25
C SER A 9 5.14 5.56 -9.00
N VAL A 10 5.94 6.17 -9.89
CA VAL A 10 7.03 5.47 -10.59
C VAL A 10 8.08 4.98 -9.60
N LEU A 11 8.55 5.83 -8.70
CA LEU A 11 9.61 5.47 -7.75
C LEU A 11 9.12 4.52 -6.66
N LEU A 12 7.87 4.65 -6.19
CA LEU A 12 7.26 3.72 -5.22
C LEU A 12 7.03 2.32 -5.82
N GLY A 13 6.86 2.20 -7.13
CA GLY A 13 6.77 0.90 -7.82
C GLY A 13 8.13 0.36 -8.32
N ALA A 14 9.22 1.10 -8.15
CA ALA A 14 10.53 0.72 -8.68
C ALA A 14 11.41 0.04 -7.62
N HIS A 15 12.12 -1.01 -8.04
CA HIS A 15 13.12 -1.68 -7.21
C HIS A 15 14.42 -1.83 -8.03
N PRO A 16 15.47 -1.07 -7.71
CA PRO A 16 15.57 -0.11 -6.60
C PRO A 16 14.67 1.14 -6.81
N ALA A 17 14.34 1.83 -5.71
CA ALA A 17 13.51 3.05 -5.69
C ALA A 17 14.29 4.29 -6.21
N TRP A 18 14.77 4.19 -7.43
CA TRP A 18 15.65 5.15 -8.10
C TRP A 18 15.26 5.30 -9.57
N ALA A 19 15.48 6.48 -10.12
CA ALA A 19 15.40 6.75 -11.56
C ALA A 19 16.32 7.89 -11.95
N SER A 20 16.87 7.84 -13.19
CA SER A 20 17.63 8.94 -13.76
C SER A 20 16.74 10.11 -14.13
N ALA A 21 17.32 11.31 -14.29
CA ALA A 21 16.56 12.47 -14.74
C ALA A 21 15.98 12.27 -16.14
N SER A 22 16.75 11.66 -17.05
CA SER A 22 16.32 11.36 -18.43
C SER A 22 15.15 10.37 -18.44
N GLU A 23 15.18 9.35 -17.62
CA GLU A 23 14.10 8.38 -17.47
C GLU A 23 12.80 9.05 -16.96
N LEU A 24 12.91 9.91 -15.94
CA LEU A 24 11.76 10.64 -15.42
C LEU A 24 11.18 11.61 -16.46
N ILE A 25 12.02 12.31 -17.25
CA ILE A 25 11.56 13.18 -18.34
C ILE A 25 10.75 12.37 -19.36
N ARG A 26 11.27 11.24 -19.79
CA ARG A 26 10.63 10.38 -20.78
C ARG A 26 9.29 9.83 -20.29
N LEU A 27 9.27 9.24 -19.08
CA LEU A 27 8.06 8.70 -18.49
C LEU A 27 6.98 9.74 -18.24
N THR A 28 7.35 10.96 -17.85
CA THR A 28 6.36 12.02 -17.61
C THR A 28 5.85 12.68 -18.89
N ALA A 29 6.58 12.55 -20.00
CA ALA A 29 6.13 13.03 -21.32
C ALA A 29 4.85 12.31 -21.77
N ASP A 30 4.71 11.02 -21.49
CA ASP A 30 3.49 10.23 -21.80
C ASP A 30 2.24 10.80 -21.10
N PHE A 31 2.41 11.57 -20.03
CA PHE A 31 1.35 12.26 -19.29
C PHE A 31 1.18 13.73 -19.69
N GLY A 32 1.81 14.17 -20.79
CA GLY A 32 1.78 15.57 -21.24
C GLY A 32 2.52 16.55 -20.33
N ILE A 33 3.41 16.07 -19.45
CA ILE A 33 4.16 16.91 -18.50
C ILE A 33 5.42 17.42 -19.19
N LYS A 34 5.52 18.74 -19.33
CA LYS A 34 6.70 19.39 -19.91
C LYS A 34 7.92 19.22 -19.00
N GLU A 35 9.11 19.07 -19.60
CA GLU A 35 10.38 18.91 -18.87
C GLU A 35 10.63 20.04 -17.85
N THR A 36 10.31 21.29 -18.21
CA THR A 36 10.46 22.44 -17.30
C THR A 36 9.60 22.28 -16.05
N ALA A 37 8.35 21.83 -16.19
CA ALA A 37 7.45 21.56 -15.07
C ALA A 37 7.95 20.39 -14.18
N LEU A 38 8.48 19.34 -14.81
CA LEU A 38 9.11 18.23 -14.10
C LEU A 38 10.32 18.69 -13.28
N ARG A 39 11.25 19.47 -13.89
CA ARG A 39 12.45 19.96 -13.19
C ARG A 39 12.09 20.79 -11.95
N VAL A 40 11.08 21.65 -12.06
CA VAL A 40 10.55 22.43 -10.93
C VAL A 40 9.97 21.50 -9.86
N ALA A 41 9.20 20.47 -10.26
CA ALA A 41 8.64 19.51 -9.33
C ALA A 41 9.74 18.72 -8.59
N LEU A 42 10.75 18.22 -9.30
CA LEU A 42 11.88 17.49 -8.71
C LEU A 42 12.64 18.36 -7.69
N THR A 43 12.91 19.62 -8.02
CA THR A 43 13.56 20.56 -7.07
C THR A 43 12.72 20.72 -5.81
N ARG A 44 11.39 20.91 -5.94
CA ARG A 44 10.47 21.03 -4.79
C ARG A 44 10.39 19.74 -3.98
N MET A 45 10.42 18.58 -4.63
CA MET A 45 10.38 17.29 -3.95
C MET A 45 11.68 17.02 -3.17
N VAL A 46 12.83 17.45 -3.68
CA VAL A 46 14.11 17.37 -2.96
C VAL A 46 14.10 18.32 -1.77
N SER A 47 13.73 19.60 -1.96
CA SER A 47 13.66 20.56 -0.86
C SER A 47 12.60 20.21 0.21
N GLY A 48 11.51 19.53 -0.20
CA GLY A 48 10.47 19.04 0.69
C GLY A 48 10.80 17.70 1.38
N GLY A 49 11.97 17.11 1.12
CA GLY A 49 12.39 15.85 1.74
C GLY A 49 11.63 14.61 1.24
N ASP A 50 11.02 14.67 0.07
CA ASP A 50 10.43 13.51 -0.60
C ASP A 50 11.49 12.70 -1.34
N LEU A 51 12.41 13.38 -2.00
CA LEU A 51 13.48 12.79 -2.80
C LEU A 51 14.85 13.18 -2.28
N ILE A 52 15.82 12.32 -2.54
CA ILE A 52 17.24 12.60 -2.38
C ILE A 52 17.87 12.59 -3.77
N ARG A 53 18.60 13.67 -4.09
CA ARG A 53 19.35 13.76 -5.34
C ARG A 53 20.66 12.97 -5.22
N SER A 54 20.95 12.13 -6.21
CA SER A 54 22.24 11.47 -6.40
C SER A 54 22.96 12.07 -7.63
N ALA A 55 24.20 11.62 -7.89
CA ALA A 55 24.98 12.08 -9.06
C ALA A 55 24.21 11.85 -10.37
N ASP A 56 23.55 10.70 -10.49
CA ASP A 56 22.94 10.23 -11.74
C ASP A 56 21.41 10.29 -11.76
N GLY A 57 20.75 10.73 -10.66
CA GLY A 57 19.30 10.73 -10.63
C GLY A 57 18.69 11.07 -9.26
N TYR A 58 17.56 10.47 -8.99
CA TYR A 58 16.73 10.70 -7.80
C TYR A 58 16.31 9.40 -7.16
N ARG A 59 16.37 9.32 -5.84
CA ARG A 59 15.85 8.20 -5.04
C ARG A 59 14.83 8.67 -4.02
N LEU A 60 13.98 7.75 -3.55
CA LEU A 60 13.07 8.05 -2.45
C LEU A 60 13.85 8.37 -1.16
N SER A 61 13.30 9.26 -0.36
CA SER A 61 13.78 9.49 1.02
C SER A 61 13.40 8.29 1.91
N ASP A 62 14.06 8.15 3.08
CA ASP A 62 13.83 7.06 4.00
C ASP A 62 12.35 6.97 4.46
N ARG A 63 11.70 8.13 4.64
CA ARG A 63 10.26 8.21 4.93
C ARG A 63 9.42 7.57 3.82
N LEU A 64 9.77 7.78 2.56
CA LEU A 64 9.05 7.21 1.42
C LEU A 64 9.48 5.77 1.13
N LEU A 65 10.69 5.35 1.48
CA LEU A 65 11.09 3.94 1.49
C LEU A 65 10.26 3.13 2.51
N ALA A 66 10.00 3.67 3.70
CA ALA A 66 9.09 3.05 4.66
C ALA A 66 7.65 2.92 4.10
N ARG A 67 7.19 3.90 3.31
CA ARG A 67 5.92 3.81 2.59
C ARG A 67 5.95 2.74 1.50
N GLN A 68 7.04 2.64 0.74
CA GLN A 68 7.23 1.59 -0.27
C GLN A 68 7.17 0.20 0.37
N ALA A 69 7.89 -0.01 1.48
CA ALA A 69 7.87 -1.29 2.19
C ALA A 69 6.44 -1.72 2.60
N ARG A 70 5.61 -0.79 3.08
CA ARG A 70 4.19 -1.08 3.38
C ARG A 70 3.37 -1.42 2.12
N GLN A 71 3.66 -0.79 0.98
CA GLN A 71 3.05 -1.16 -0.30
C GLN A 71 3.46 -2.58 -0.71
N ASP A 72 4.75 -2.89 -0.62
CA ASP A 72 5.29 -4.20 -0.98
C ASP A 72 4.67 -5.31 -0.12
N GLU A 73 4.51 -5.06 1.19
CA GLU A 73 3.81 -5.97 2.09
C GLU A 73 2.33 -6.16 1.70
N ALA A 74 1.62 -5.10 1.32
CA ALA A 74 0.25 -5.19 0.85
C ALA A 74 0.12 -5.95 -0.49
N MET A 75 1.13 -5.83 -1.37
CA MET A 75 1.18 -6.56 -2.64
C MET A 75 1.60 -8.03 -2.47
N ARG A 76 2.41 -8.35 -1.48
CA ARG A 76 2.96 -9.68 -1.21
C ARG A 76 2.84 -10.03 0.27
N PRO A 77 1.62 -10.18 0.80
CA PRO A 77 1.41 -10.43 2.21
C PRO A 77 2.03 -11.78 2.62
N ARG A 78 2.72 -11.79 3.75
CA ARG A 78 3.25 -13.01 4.36
C ARG A 78 2.21 -13.54 5.35
N VAL A 79 1.24 -14.28 4.83
CA VAL A 79 0.21 -14.90 5.66
C VAL A 79 0.62 -16.30 6.10
N ARG A 80 0.26 -16.68 7.33
CA ARG A 80 0.41 -18.03 7.89
C ARG A 80 -0.93 -18.73 7.88
N PRO A 81 -0.97 -20.09 7.84
CA PRO A 81 -2.19 -20.83 8.07
C PRO A 81 -2.81 -20.46 9.42
N TRP A 82 -4.07 -20.10 9.42
CA TRP A 82 -4.78 -19.71 10.63
C TRP A 82 -5.26 -20.95 11.41
N GLN A 83 -5.13 -20.92 12.74
CA GLN A 83 -5.48 -22.02 13.65
C GLN A 83 -6.69 -21.68 14.55
N GLY A 84 -7.52 -20.72 14.14
CA GLY A 84 -8.69 -20.28 14.92
C GLY A 84 -8.34 -19.28 16.05
N ASN A 85 -7.09 -18.90 16.21
CA ASN A 85 -6.65 -17.97 17.24
C ASN A 85 -6.72 -16.52 16.75
N TRP A 86 -6.98 -15.62 17.69
CA TRP A 86 -6.97 -14.16 17.51
C TRP A 86 -5.95 -13.52 18.44
N HIS A 87 -5.24 -12.53 17.96
CA HIS A 87 -4.57 -11.58 18.84
C HIS A 87 -5.62 -10.60 19.39
N LEU A 88 -5.77 -10.59 20.70
CA LEU A 88 -6.56 -9.61 21.45
C LEU A 88 -5.61 -8.64 22.11
N VAL A 89 -5.65 -7.38 21.69
CA VAL A 89 -4.84 -6.29 22.25
C VAL A 89 -5.71 -5.40 23.12
N ILE A 90 -5.33 -5.24 24.37
CA ILE A 90 -6.01 -4.38 25.34
C ILE A 90 -5.08 -3.23 25.68
N VAL A 91 -5.56 -1.99 25.51
CA VAL A 91 -4.83 -0.78 25.94
C VAL A 91 -4.89 -0.68 27.46
N THR A 92 -3.73 -0.72 28.11
CA THR A 92 -3.62 -0.69 29.58
C THR A 92 -3.17 0.67 30.12
N SER A 93 -2.67 1.56 29.25
CA SER A 93 -2.24 2.89 29.66
C SER A 93 -3.43 3.81 29.93
N VAL A 94 -3.45 4.44 31.10
CA VAL A 94 -4.53 5.38 31.53
C VAL A 94 -4.02 6.82 31.44
N GLY A 95 -4.90 7.76 31.13
CA GLY A 95 -4.58 9.19 31.17
C GLY A 95 -3.69 9.72 30.06
N THR A 96 -3.57 8.98 28.95
CA THR A 96 -2.80 9.43 27.78
C THR A 96 -3.47 10.59 27.05
N ASP A 97 -2.66 11.51 26.51
CA ASP A 97 -3.15 12.61 25.69
C ASP A 97 -3.76 12.15 24.35
N ALA A 98 -4.50 13.03 23.69
CA ALA A 98 -5.18 12.71 22.43
C ALA A 98 -4.21 12.33 21.30
N ARG A 99 -3.01 12.92 21.27
CA ARG A 99 -1.99 12.64 20.25
C ARG A 99 -1.44 11.22 20.40
N THR A 100 -1.17 10.82 21.64
CA THR A 100 -0.69 9.47 21.96
C THR A 100 -1.75 8.40 21.63
N ARG A 101 -3.02 8.66 21.95
CA ARG A 101 -4.13 7.77 21.55
C ARG A 101 -4.27 7.65 20.03
N ALA A 102 -4.19 8.77 19.30
CA ALA A 102 -4.24 8.76 17.85
C ALA A 102 -3.06 7.99 17.22
N ALA A 103 -1.85 8.15 17.75
CA ALA A 103 -0.67 7.40 17.29
C ALA A 103 -0.83 5.89 17.52
N LEU A 104 -1.32 5.47 18.70
CA LEU A 104 -1.60 4.07 18.99
C LEU A 104 -2.65 3.49 18.03
N ARG A 105 -3.75 4.22 17.81
CA ARG A 105 -4.81 3.82 16.86
C ARG A 105 -4.25 3.64 15.45
N THR A 106 -3.41 4.58 14.98
CA THR A 106 -2.73 4.46 13.68
C THR A 106 -1.87 3.21 13.63
N THR A 107 -1.08 2.93 14.68
CA THR A 107 -0.26 1.72 14.75
C THR A 107 -1.10 0.44 14.70
N MET A 108 -2.23 0.38 15.42
CA MET A 108 -3.12 -0.78 15.38
C MET A 108 -3.69 -0.99 13.96
N HIS A 109 -4.15 0.06 13.30
CA HIS A 109 -4.62 -0.05 11.90
C HIS A 109 -3.50 -0.46 10.94
N ASP A 110 -2.30 0.10 11.07
CA ASP A 110 -1.14 -0.29 10.26
C ASP A 110 -0.78 -1.78 10.44
N LYS A 111 -1.04 -2.34 11.64
CA LYS A 111 -0.89 -3.77 11.96
C LYS A 111 -2.15 -4.61 11.68
N ARG A 112 -3.12 -4.07 10.95
CA ARG A 112 -4.36 -4.76 10.52
C ARG A 112 -5.32 -5.14 11.65
N PHE A 113 -5.19 -4.54 12.82
CA PHE A 113 -6.17 -4.69 13.87
C PHE A 113 -7.42 -3.86 13.59
N ALA A 114 -8.58 -4.41 13.96
CA ALA A 114 -9.83 -3.67 14.07
C ALA A 114 -10.19 -3.44 15.53
N GLU A 115 -10.80 -2.29 15.81
CA GLU A 115 -11.23 -1.93 17.16
C GLU A 115 -12.62 -2.51 17.44
N LEU A 116 -12.71 -3.48 18.35
CA LEU A 116 -13.99 -4.05 18.78
C LEU A 116 -14.77 -3.04 19.63
N ARG A 117 -14.09 -2.35 20.51
CA ARG A 117 -14.55 -1.22 21.31
C ARG A 117 -13.34 -0.40 21.76
N GLU A 118 -13.58 0.78 22.31
CA GLU A 118 -12.48 1.66 22.75
C GLU A 118 -11.42 0.90 23.58
N GLY A 119 -10.20 0.93 23.08
CA GLY A 119 -9.04 0.30 23.70
C GLY A 119 -8.95 -1.22 23.59
N VAL A 120 -9.84 -1.87 22.83
CA VAL A 120 -9.82 -3.32 22.60
C VAL A 120 -9.76 -3.60 21.11
N TRP A 121 -8.68 -4.25 20.69
CA TRP A 121 -8.37 -4.49 19.29
C TRP A 121 -8.21 -5.97 19.01
N LEU A 122 -8.67 -6.42 17.84
CA LEU A 122 -8.59 -7.80 17.42
C LEU A 122 -8.09 -7.91 15.98
N ARG A 123 -7.35 -8.98 15.72
CA ARG A 123 -7.11 -9.52 14.40
C ARG A 123 -6.83 -11.03 14.50
N PRO A 124 -7.07 -11.83 13.43
CA PRO A 124 -6.61 -13.22 13.40
C PRO A 124 -5.09 -13.33 13.54
N ASP A 125 -4.62 -14.41 14.16
CA ASP A 125 -3.19 -14.74 14.29
C ASP A 125 -2.67 -15.44 13.03
N ASN A 126 -2.77 -14.77 11.90
CA ASN A 126 -2.27 -15.22 10.59
C ASN A 126 -1.17 -14.36 10.01
N LEU A 127 -0.79 -13.30 10.72
CA LEU A 127 0.32 -12.39 10.37
C LEU A 127 1.26 -12.26 11.54
N ASP A 128 2.54 -12.03 11.29
CA ASP A 128 3.50 -11.76 12.34
C ASP A 128 3.13 -10.47 13.11
N LEU A 129 3.32 -10.49 14.42
CA LEU A 129 3.05 -9.35 15.28
C LEU A 129 4.34 -8.87 15.92
N GLU A 130 4.82 -7.74 15.43
CA GLU A 130 5.92 -6.99 16.03
C GLU A 130 5.39 -5.62 16.45
N LEU A 131 5.46 -5.30 17.72
CA LEU A 131 5.12 -4.00 18.27
C LEU A 131 6.41 -3.29 18.71
N ALA A 132 6.53 -2.02 18.40
CA ALA A 132 7.61 -1.19 18.93
C ALA A 132 7.54 -1.15 20.47
N ALA A 133 8.68 -1.02 21.14
CA ALA A 133 8.77 -1.11 22.59
C ALA A 133 7.83 -0.13 23.32
N ASP A 134 7.75 1.10 22.82
CA ASP A 134 6.89 2.15 23.37
C ASP A 134 5.38 1.85 23.22
N VAL A 135 4.99 1.05 22.23
CA VAL A 135 3.62 0.55 22.05
C VAL A 135 3.40 -0.67 22.95
N ALA A 136 4.35 -1.62 22.96
CA ALA A 136 4.26 -2.85 23.76
C ALA A 136 4.07 -2.59 25.26
N GLU A 137 4.71 -1.53 25.81
CA GLU A 137 4.55 -1.11 27.19
C GLU A 137 3.15 -0.59 27.55
N ARG A 138 2.36 -0.20 26.54
CA ARG A 138 1.02 0.42 26.72
C ARG A 138 -0.12 -0.53 26.49
N VAL A 139 0.17 -1.75 26.05
CA VAL A 139 -0.85 -2.72 25.68
C VAL A 139 -0.58 -4.07 26.33
N ARG A 140 -1.62 -4.86 26.47
CA ARG A 140 -1.53 -6.29 26.80
C ARG A 140 -1.99 -7.08 25.57
N VAL A 141 -1.15 -7.98 25.09
CA VAL A 141 -1.50 -8.89 24.01
C VAL A 141 -1.87 -10.25 24.61
N LEU A 142 -3.05 -10.75 24.25
CA LEU A 142 -3.57 -12.06 24.67
C LEU A 142 -3.94 -12.86 23.42
N THR A 143 -4.01 -14.17 23.56
CA THR A 143 -4.62 -15.05 22.56
C THR A 143 -6.07 -15.31 22.94
N ALA A 144 -6.98 -15.16 22.00
CA ALA A 144 -8.41 -15.42 22.18
C ALA A 144 -8.92 -16.39 21.09
N ARG A 145 -10.10 -16.94 21.32
CA ARG A 145 -10.88 -17.67 20.32
C ARG A 145 -12.32 -17.18 20.37
N ASP A 146 -13.00 -17.30 19.26
CA ASP A 146 -14.40 -16.94 19.13
C ASP A 146 -15.18 -18.15 18.54
N ASP A 147 -16.40 -18.36 19.00
CA ASP A 147 -17.23 -19.48 18.56
C ASP A 147 -17.90 -19.22 17.20
N ALA A 148 -18.00 -17.94 16.80
CA ALA A 148 -18.57 -17.49 15.53
C ALA A 148 -17.59 -16.54 14.79
N PRO A 149 -16.35 -16.99 14.44
CA PRO A 149 -15.27 -16.13 14.00
C PRO A 149 -15.58 -15.38 12.69
N ALA A 150 -16.40 -15.93 11.80
CA ALA A 150 -16.81 -15.26 10.57
C ALA A 150 -17.78 -14.10 10.85
N GLU A 151 -18.68 -14.25 11.83
CA GLU A 151 -19.57 -13.17 12.26
C GLU A 151 -18.76 -12.03 12.93
N LEU A 152 -17.81 -12.39 13.79
CA LEU A 152 -16.89 -11.43 14.41
C LEU A 152 -16.09 -10.67 13.34
N ALA A 153 -15.56 -11.35 12.33
CA ALA A 153 -14.86 -10.69 11.22
C ALA A 153 -15.77 -9.70 10.48
N GLY A 154 -17.01 -10.06 10.18
CA GLY A 154 -18.00 -9.18 9.55
C GLY A 154 -18.43 -7.98 10.40
N GLN A 155 -18.32 -8.07 11.74
CA GLN A 155 -18.55 -6.94 12.66
C GLN A 155 -17.35 -5.99 12.71
N LEU A 156 -16.13 -6.54 12.59
CA LEU A 156 -14.89 -5.79 12.71
C LEU A 156 -14.50 -5.05 11.42
N TRP A 157 -14.83 -5.60 10.26
CA TRP A 157 -14.48 -5.03 8.95
C TRP A 157 -15.69 -5.00 8.02
N ASP A 158 -15.81 -3.93 7.26
CA ASP A 158 -16.77 -3.85 6.14
C ASP A 158 -16.24 -4.65 4.93
N LEU A 159 -16.32 -5.98 5.04
CA LEU A 159 -15.81 -6.89 4.02
C LEU A 159 -16.58 -6.76 2.69
N THR A 160 -17.89 -6.55 2.75
CA THR A 160 -18.74 -6.39 1.56
C THR A 160 -18.44 -5.08 0.82
N GLY A 161 -18.32 -3.99 1.55
CA GLY A 161 -17.96 -2.70 0.97
C GLY A 161 -16.58 -2.72 0.35
N TRP A 162 -15.60 -3.34 1.03
CA TRP A 162 -14.25 -3.48 0.50
C TRP A 162 -14.23 -4.33 -0.80
N ALA A 163 -14.91 -5.47 -0.81
CA ALA A 163 -15.01 -6.32 -2.00
C ALA A 163 -15.65 -5.58 -3.18
N GLY A 164 -16.75 -4.87 -2.93
CA GLY A 164 -17.45 -4.10 -3.97
C GLY A 164 -16.61 -2.96 -4.57
N VAL A 165 -15.74 -2.33 -3.79
CA VAL A 165 -14.75 -1.36 -4.34
C VAL A 165 -13.71 -2.09 -5.19
N GLY A 166 -13.23 -3.23 -4.71
CA GLY A 166 -12.25 -4.05 -5.43
C GLY A 166 -12.77 -4.51 -6.79
N ASP A 167 -13.99 -5.02 -6.85
CA ASP A 167 -14.62 -5.48 -8.10
C ASP A 167 -14.78 -4.34 -9.11
N ARG A 168 -15.18 -3.15 -8.67
CA ARG A 168 -15.25 -1.97 -9.55
C ARG A 168 -13.88 -1.61 -10.13
N LEU A 169 -12.84 -1.57 -9.28
CA LEU A 169 -11.48 -1.26 -9.73
C LEU A 169 -10.96 -2.29 -10.76
N LEU A 170 -11.31 -3.56 -10.59
CA LEU A 170 -10.97 -4.62 -11.56
C LEU A 170 -11.69 -4.41 -12.89
N GLY A 171 -13.00 -4.11 -12.87
CA GLY A 171 -13.77 -3.82 -14.08
C GLY A 171 -13.22 -2.61 -14.84
N GLU A 172 -13.01 -1.49 -14.14
CA GLU A 172 -12.44 -0.28 -14.73
C GLU A 172 -11.03 -0.52 -15.31
N MET A 173 -10.19 -1.33 -14.64
CA MET A 173 -8.85 -1.66 -15.14
C MET A 173 -8.92 -2.48 -16.42
N ALA A 174 -9.83 -3.45 -16.52
CA ALA A 174 -10.02 -4.26 -17.73
C ALA A 174 -10.48 -3.40 -18.92
N GLU A 175 -11.47 -2.52 -18.72
CA GLU A 175 -11.94 -1.59 -19.74
C GLU A 175 -10.84 -0.63 -20.21
N MET A 176 -10.04 -0.09 -19.29
CA MET A 176 -8.93 0.81 -19.61
C MET A 176 -7.78 0.10 -20.32
N ALA A 177 -7.55 -1.19 -20.09
CA ALA A 177 -6.53 -1.95 -20.76
C ALA A 177 -6.78 -2.00 -22.28
N GLU A 178 -8.04 -2.03 -22.68
CA GLU A 178 -8.45 -2.04 -24.08
C GLU A 178 -8.45 -0.64 -24.73
N ALA A 179 -8.75 0.42 -23.97
CA ALA A 179 -9.10 1.72 -24.53
C ALA A 179 -8.01 2.80 -24.46
N ALA A 180 -7.15 2.85 -23.42
CA ALA A 180 -6.45 4.10 -23.06
C ALA A 180 -4.94 4.01 -22.84
N GLY A 181 -4.32 2.85 -22.96
CA GLY A 181 -2.89 2.68 -22.71
C GLY A 181 -2.46 3.05 -21.26
N ILE A 182 -1.15 3.14 -21.02
CA ILE A 182 -0.57 3.32 -19.67
C ILE A 182 -1.05 4.56 -18.91
N PRO A 183 -1.17 5.77 -19.51
CA PRO A 183 -1.62 6.94 -18.75
C PRO A 183 -3.02 6.77 -18.14
N GLY A 184 -3.95 6.11 -18.85
CA GLY A 184 -5.29 5.84 -18.33
C GLY A 184 -5.27 4.84 -17.17
N GLN A 185 -4.52 3.77 -17.28
CA GLN A 185 -4.38 2.73 -16.27
C GLN A 185 -3.65 3.19 -15.00
N PHE A 186 -2.77 4.19 -15.12
CA PHE A 186 -1.92 4.65 -14.02
C PHE A 186 -2.69 5.19 -12.81
N ALA A 187 -3.76 5.93 -13.05
CA ALA A 187 -4.62 6.43 -11.97
C ALA A 187 -5.35 5.29 -11.25
N LEU A 188 -5.82 4.29 -12.02
CA LEU A 188 -6.47 3.10 -11.47
C LEU A 188 -5.48 2.22 -10.71
N ALA A 189 -4.28 2.00 -11.23
CA ALA A 189 -3.22 1.28 -10.52
C ALA A 189 -2.90 1.93 -9.18
N ALA A 190 -2.81 3.27 -9.12
CA ALA A 190 -2.63 3.99 -7.88
C ALA A 190 -3.85 3.87 -6.93
N ALA A 191 -5.07 3.75 -7.46
CA ALA A 191 -6.27 3.50 -6.67
C ALA A 191 -6.28 2.06 -6.13
N MET A 192 -5.90 1.07 -6.93
CA MET A 192 -5.75 -0.33 -6.51
C MET A 192 -4.75 -0.47 -5.36
N VAL A 193 -3.58 0.18 -5.46
CA VAL A 193 -2.58 0.19 -4.37
C VAL A 193 -3.17 0.77 -3.10
N ARG A 194 -3.86 1.92 -3.18
CA ARG A 194 -4.50 2.51 -1.98
C ARG A 194 -5.55 1.59 -1.37
N HIS A 195 -6.32 0.90 -2.21
CA HIS A 195 -7.34 -0.04 -1.76
C HIS A 195 -6.71 -1.28 -1.10
N LEU A 196 -5.67 -1.85 -1.70
CA LEU A 196 -4.91 -2.98 -1.14
C LEU A 196 -4.18 -2.64 0.17
N LEU A 197 -3.79 -1.37 0.38
CA LEU A 197 -3.28 -0.90 1.66
C LEU A 197 -4.31 -0.99 2.79
N SER A 198 -5.61 -1.01 2.48
CA SER A 198 -6.70 -1.19 3.46
C SER A 198 -7.22 -2.63 3.54
N ASP A 199 -6.63 -3.58 2.79
CA ASP A 199 -6.99 -4.99 2.88
C ASP A 199 -6.75 -5.50 4.31
N PRO A 200 -7.75 -6.07 4.99
CA PRO A 200 -7.58 -6.59 6.35
C PRO A 200 -6.67 -7.83 6.40
N MET A 201 -6.37 -8.45 5.26
CA MET A 201 -5.51 -9.64 5.13
C MET A 201 -5.98 -10.80 6.03
N LEU A 202 -7.28 -11.02 6.07
CA LEU A 202 -7.86 -12.10 6.85
C LEU A 202 -7.54 -13.47 6.24
N PRO A 203 -7.58 -14.55 7.05
CA PRO A 203 -7.60 -15.92 6.57
C PRO A 203 -8.77 -16.14 5.60
N GLU A 204 -8.59 -17.03 4.63
CA GLU A 204 -9.60 -17.33 3.61
C GLU A 204 -10.95 -17.77 4.22
N GLU A 205 -10.91 -18.49 5.34
CA GLU A 205 -12.06 -18.98 6.07
C GLU A 205 -12.94 -17.86 6.66
N LEU A 206 -12.40 -16.65 6.79
CA LEU A 206 -13.10 -15.47 7.31
C LEU A 206 -13.51 -14.50 6.21
N LEU A 207 -13.13 -14.75 4.96
CA LEU A 207 -13.43 -13.88 3.83
C LEU A 207 -14.71 -14.31 3.11
N PRO A 208 -15.45 -13.39 2.48
CA PRO A 208 -16.51 -13.72 1.54
C PRO A 208 -15.98 -14.60 0.39
N ALA A 209 -16.84 -15.52 -0.11
CA ALA A 209 -16.49 -16.52 -1.12
C ALA A 209 -15.85 -15.95 -2.42
N LYS A 210 -16.07 -14.66 -2.72
CA LYS A 210 -15.50 -13.97 -3.89
C LYS A 210 -14.69 -12.77 -3.45
N TRP A 211 -13.61 -13.02 -2.71
CA TRP A 211 -12.73 -11.94 -2.28
C TRP A 211 -11.80 -11.49 -3.42
N PRO A 212 -11.85 -10.22 -3.85
CA PRO A 212 -11.09 -9.76 -5.03
C PRO A 212 -9.61 -9.45 -4.75
N GLY A 213 -9.12 -9.66 -3.54
CA GLY A 213 -7.78 -9.25 -3.12
C GLY A 213 -6.66 -9.85 -3.97
N ALA A 214 -6.75 -11.14 -4.31
CA ALA A 214 -5.76 -11.81 -5.16
C ALA A 214 -5.81 -11.28 -6.59
N GLN A 215 -7.00 -11.08 -7.15
CA GLN A 215 -7.19 -10.54 -8.51
C GLN A 215 -6.66 -9.10 -8.61
N LEU A 216 -6.91 -8.27 -7.60
CA LEU A 216 -6.37 -6.90 -7.55
C LEU A 216 -4.83 -6.89 -7.55
N ARG A 217 -4.21 -7.78 -6.78
CA ARG A 217 -2.73 -7.93 -6.77
C ARG A 217 -2.20 -8.38 -8.11
N SER A 218 -2.87 -9.35 -8.75
CA SER A 218 -2.49 -9.82 -10.09
C SER A 218 -2.60 -8.70 -11.13
N ALA A 219 -3.74 -8.00 -11.20
CA ALA A 219 -3.96 -6.92 -12.15
C ALA A 219 -2.96 -5.77 -11.96
N TYR A 220 -2.64 -5.42 -10.71
CA TYR A 220 -1.58 -4.44 -10.43
C TYR A 220 -0.20 -4.95 -10.85
N HIS A 221 0.12 -6.22 -10.62
CA HIS A 221 1.39 -6.80 -11.02
C HIS A 221 1.57 -6.78 -12.53
N ASP A 222 0.54 -7.11 -13.30
CA ASP A 222 0.55 -7.08 -14.77
C ASP A 222 0.80 -5.66 -15.28
N PHE A 223 0.10 -4.67 -14.71
CA PHE A 223 0.34 -3.25 -15.01
C PHE A 223 1.78 -2.83 -14.66
N ALA A 224 2.28 -3.18 -13.47
CA ALA A 224 3.63 -2.82 -13.04
C ALA A 224 4.70 -3.47 -13.92
N THR A 225 4.47 -4.69 -14.36
CA THR A 225 5.35 -5.42 -15.29
C THR A 225 5.41 -4.75 -16.65
N GLU A 226 4.27 -4.34 -17.20
CA GLU A 226 4.21 -3.63 -18.48
C GLU A 226 4.89 -2.25 -18.39
N LEU A 227 4.68 -1.53 -17.29
CA LEU A 227 5.38 -0.26 -17.02
C LEU A 227 6.90 -0.47 -16.92
N ALA A 228 7.35 -1.53 -16.26
CA ALA A 228 8.76 -1.87 -16.13
C ALA A 228 9.41 -2.22 -17.47
N LYS A 229 8.72 -2.97 -18.34
CA LYS A 229 9.19 -3.27 -19.71
C LYS A 229 9.45 -1.99 -20.50
N ARG A 230 8.56 -1.02 -20.42
CA ARG A 230 8.74 0.29 -21.10
C ARG A 230 9.91 1.08 -20.53
N ARG A 231 10.21 0.93 -19.25
CA ARG A 231 11.42 1.49 -18.64
C ARG A 231 12.69 0.82 -19.21
N GLY A 232 12.71 -0.51 -19.31
CA GLY A 232 13.87 -1.32 -19.74
C GLY A 232 14.13 -1.31 -21.25
N THR A 233 13.09 -1.26 -22.09
CA THR A 233 13.24 -1.27 -23.55
C THR A 233 14.07 -0.09 -24.07
N ASN A 234 14.16 1.00 -23.31
CA ASN A 234 14.93 2.18 -23.69
C ASN A 234 16.38 2.18 -23.17
N GLN A 235 16.72 1.37 -22.17
CA GLN A 235 18.13 1.21 -21.78
C GLN A 235 18.95 0.50 -22.88
N LEU A 236 18.30 -0.33 -23.69
CA LEU A 236 18.93 -1.04 -24.82
C LEU A 236 19.09 -0.16 -26.07
N LEU A 237 18.33 0.93 -26.20
CA LEU A 237 18.44 1.87 -27.32
C LEU A 237 19.47 2.98 -27.08
N GLU A 238 19.78 3.31 -25.82
CA GLU A 238 20.82 4.28 -25.44
C GLU A 238 22.23 3.65 -25.38
N ALA A 239 22.33 2.34 -25.43
CA ALA A 239 23.61 1.57 -25.44
C ALA A 239 24.13 1.24 -26.86
N LYS A 240 23.53 1.81 -27.91
CA LYS A 240 23.98 1.78 -29.30
C LYS A 240 24.35 3.17 -29.78
#